data_95b05607fb1dd1e458714afb043b0fec
#
_entry.id   95b05607fb1dd1e458714afb043b0fec
#
_cell.length_a   1.000
_cell.length_b   1.000
_cell.length_c   1.000
_cell.angle_alpha   90.00
_cell.angle_beta   90.00
_cell.angle_gamma   90.00
#
_symmetry.space_group_name_H-M   'P 1'
#
loop_
_entity.id
_entity.type
_entity.pdbx_description
1 polymer ?
#
loop_
_entity_poly.entity_id
_entity_poly.type
_entity_poly.pdbx_seq_one_letter_code
_entity_poly.pdbx_strand_id
1 'polypeptide(L)'
;MKWYIAKTFGKVYKEYEFDIMDKQGEKSKGKFYAKAVMKIPVWAKRPDQYCHKIIRGFFRCQEMYGKVSLRELEELCTREDMPELYVPKFRNNFAQMKIDGAKTYGKVFVDDGNEIKIWSEIEAILMEYKSDFCE
;
A
#
# COMPACT_ATOMS: atom_id res chain seq x y z
N MET A 1 -2.40 -14.16 21.09
CA MET A 1 -2.21 -13.51 19.79
C MET A 1 -0.76 -13.27 19.48
N LYS A 2 -0.34 -13.63 18.32
CA LYS A 2 1.02 -13.41 17.86
C LYS A 2 1.08 -12.20 16.97
N TRP A 3 2.09 -11.39 17.17
CA TRP A 3 2.24 -10.16 16.41
C TRP A 3 3.70 -9.85 16.12
N TYR A 4 4.50 -10.89 16.03
CA TYR A 4 5.91 -10.81 15.73
C TYR A 4 6.21 -10.38 14.29
N ILE A 5 5.24 -10.46 13.42
CA ILE A 5 5.42 -10.15 12.02
C ILE A 5 5.65 -8.66 11.76
N ALA A 6 5.40 -7.81 12.75
CA ALA A 6 5.65 -6.39 12.62
C ALA A 6 7.12 -6.03 12.74
N LYS A 7 8.00 -7.00 12.89
CA LYS A 7 9.42 -6.72 12.97
C LYS A 7 10.10 -6.97 11.63
N THR A 8 10.87 -6.00 11.18
CA THR A 8 11.68 -6.12 9.98
C THR A 8 12.99 -5.38 10.23
N PHE A 9 14.13 -6.06 10.04
CA PHE A 9 15.46 -5.48 10.27
C PHE A 9 15.58 -4.85 11.67
N GLY A 10 14.99 -5.50 12.66
CA GLY A 10 15.05 -5.02 14.03
C GLY A 10 14.08 -3.90 14.37
N LYS A 11 13.26 -3.48 13.43
CA LYS A 11 12.26 -2.44 13.66
C LYS A 11 10.90 -3.05 13.90
N VAL A 12 10.09 -2.36 14.70
CA VAL A 12 8.73 -2.79 15.00
C VAL A 12 7.79 -1.76 14.38
N TYR A 13 6.88 -2.23 13.56
CA TYR A 13 5.90 -1.38 12.91
C TYR A 13 4.61 -1.38 13.71
N LYS A 14 3.73 -0.42 13.39
CA LYS A 14 2.50 -0.21 14.12
C LYS A 14 1.59 -1.44 14.04
N GLU A 15 1.13 -1.89 15.17
CA GLU A 15 0.09 -2.90 15.23
C GLU A 15 -1.24 -2.24 15.58
N TYR A 16 -2.32 -2.92 15.25
CA TYR A 16 -3.67 -2.38 15.43
C TYR A 16 -4.41 -3.18 16.47
N GLU A 17 -5.26 -2.47 17.21
CA GLU A 17 -6.23 -3.10 18.08
C GLU A 17 -7.61 -2.98 17.44
N PHE A 18 -8.38 -4.03 17.52
CA PHE A 18 -9.71 -4.04 16.94
C PHE A 18 -10.62 -4.90 17.80
N ASP A 19 -11.92 -4.61 17.69
CA ASP A 19 -12.92 -5.39 18.40
C ASP A 19 -13.30 -6.59 17.55
N ILE A 20 -13.38 -7.74 18.20
CA ILE A 20 -13.75 -8.99 17.55
C ILE A 20 -15.03 -9.49 18.18
N MET A 21 -15.98 -9.89 17.35
CA MET A 21 -17.17 -10.59 17.80
C MET A 21 -16.94 -12.07 17.73
N ASP A 22 -17.08 -12.76 18.85
CA ASP A 22 -16.95 -14.21 18.87
C ASP A 22 -18.24 -14.89 18.40
N LYS A 23 -18.27 -16.20 18.43
CA LYS A 23 -19.43 -16.95 17.96
C LYS A 23 -20.66 -16.77 18.81
N GLN A 24 -20.50 -16.33 20.04
CA GLN A 24 -21.60 -16.07 20.94
C GLN A 24 -22.05 -14.61 20.91
N GLY A 25 -21.41 -13.80 20.06
CA GLY A 25 -21.73 -12.39 19.97
C GLY A 25 -21.04 -11.52 20.99
N GLU A 26 -20.11 -12.05 21.73
CA GLU A 26 -19.33 -11.28 22.69
C GLU A 26 -18.19 -10.56 21.99
N LYS A 27 -17.89 -9.34 22.45
CA LYS A 27 -16.78 -8.57 21.94
C LYS A 27 -15.51 -8.89 22.71
N SER A 28 -14.43 -9.05 21.97
CA SER A 28 -13.12 -9.13 22.56
C SER A 28 -12.19 -8.24 21.75
N LYS A 29 -11.02 -7.95 22.32
CA LYS A 29 -10.01 -7.14 21.61
C LYS A 29 -8.92 -8.05 21.10
N GLY A 30 -8.58 -7.87 19.85
CA GLY A 30 -7.45 -8.54 19.23
C GLY A 30 -6.49 -7.52 18.66
N LYS A 31 -5.38 -8.01 18.18
CA LYS A 31 -4.36 -7.19 17.53
C LYS A 31 -4.05 -7.77 16.17
N PHE A 32 -3.83 -6.90 15.21
CA PHE A 32 -3.44 -7.33 13.88
C PHE A 32 -2.52 -6.29 13.25
N TYR A 33 -1.86 -6.69 12.18
CA TYR A 33 -1.03 -5.80 11.39
C TYR A 33 -1.66 -5.61 10.03
N ALA A 34 -1.61 -4.38 9.52
CA ALA A 34 -2.08 -4.11 8.17
C ALA A 34 -1.34 -5.00 7.19
N LYS A 35 -2.07 -5.59 6.26
CA LYS A 35 -1.49 -6.53 5.30
C LYS A 35 -0.32 -5.92 4.54
N ALA A 36 -0.44 -4.64 4.14
CA ALA A 36 0.61 -3.98 3.38
C ALA A 36 1.93 -3.89 4.15
N VAL A 37 1.89 -3.86 5.48
CA VAL A 37 3.11 -3.86 6.29
C VAL A 37 3.98 -5.08 5.96
N MET A 38 3.32 -6.22 5.74
CA MET A 38 4.02 -7.45 5.38
C MET A 38 4.44 -7.48 3.91
N LYS A 39 3.67 -6.81 3.06
CA LYS A 39 3.86 -6.90 1.62
C LYS A 39 4.85 -5.91 1.06
N ILE A 40 4.94 -4.72 1.64
CA ILE A 40 5.80 -3.67 1.11
C ILE A 40 7.26 -4.11 0.93
N PRO A 41 7.89 -4.80 1.90
CA PRO A 41 9.26 -5.26 1.69
C PRO A 41 9.40 -6.24 0.52
N VAL A 42 8.36 -7.06 0.28
CA VAL A 42 8.35 -8.00 -0.84
C VAL A 42 8.21 -7.25 -2.16
N TRP A 43 7.25 -6.33 -2.23
CA TRP A 43 7.04 -5.54 -3.44
C TRP A 43 8.26 -4.70 -3.79
N ALA A 44 8.96 -4.18 -2.79
CA ALA A 44 10.14 -3.35 -3.00
C ALA A 44 11.21 -4.07 -3.83
N LYS A 45 11.27 -5.39 -3.70
CA LYS A 45 12.27 -6.21 -4.39
C LYS A 45 11.77 -6.79 -5.72
N ARG A 46 10.55 -6.45 -6.12
CA ARG A 46 9.93 -7.01 -7.32
C ARG A 46 9.39 -5.91 -8.22
N PRO A 47 10.28 -5.22 -8.95
CA PRO A 47 9.87 -4.05 -9.75
C PRO A 47 8.94 -4.37 -10.92
N ASP A 48 8.79 -5.62 -11.27
CA ASP A 48 7.88 -6.06 -12.33
C ASP A 48 6.44 -6.27 -11.85
N GLN A 49 6.20 -6.26 -10.54
CA GLN A 49 4.86 -6.43 -10.00
C GLN A 49 4.06 -5.14 -10.05
N TYR A 50 2.75 -5.27 -10.22
CA TYR A 50 1.87 -4.12 -10.35
C TYR A 50 1.88 -3.21 -9.13
N CYS A 51 1.93 -3.80 -7.93
CA CYS A 51 1.97 -3.00 -6.70
C CYS A 51 3.22 -2.13 -6.65
N HIS A 52 4.36 -2.67 -7.05
CA HIS A 52 5.59 -1.90 -7.12
C HIS A 52 5.46 -0.74 -8.11
N LYS A 53 4.90 -1.03 -9.28
CA LYS A 53 4.76 -0.01 -10.33
C LYS A 53 3.81 1.10 -9.91
N ILE A 54 2.73 0.77 -9.23
CA ILE A 54 1.76 1.76 -8.75
C ILE A 54 2.41 2.65 -7.69
N ILE A 55 3.16 2.07 -6.76
CA ILE A 55 3.87 2.84 -5.74
C ILE A 55 4.91 3.75 -6.38
N ARG A 56 5.67 3.23 -7.35
CA ARG A 56 6.64 4.05 -8.10
C ARG A 56 5.92 5.20 -8.80
N GLY A 57 4.79 4.92 -9.42
CA GLY A 57 4.00 5.95 -10.11
C GLY A 57 3.52 7.01 -9.13
N PHE A 58 3.08 6.61 -7.95
CA PHE A 58 2.65 7.53 -6.92
C PHE A 58 3.77 8.51 -6.55
N PHE A 59 4.95 8.00 -6.24
CA PHE A 59 6.06 8.87 -5.88
C PHE A 59 6.49 9.75 -7.04
N ARG A 60 6.43 9.24 -8.27
CA ARG A 60 6.75 10.02 -9.46
C ARG A 60 5.77 11.19 -9.62
N CYS A 61 4.47 10.94 -9.45
CA CYS A 61 3.46 11.99 -9.50
C CYS A 61 3.66 13.01 -8.37
N GLN A 62 3.98 12.54 -7.17
CA GLN A 62 4.20 13.44 -6.04
C GLN A 62 5.37 14.37 -6.29
N GLU A 63 6.44 13.85 -6.88
CA GLU A 63 7.61 14.64 -7.22
C GLU A 63 7.30 15.68 -8.30
N MET A 64 6.50 15.29 -9.31
CA MET A 64 6.19 16.16 -10.44
C MET A 64 5.16 17.24 -10.10
N TYR A 65 4.18 16.92 -9.28
CA TYR A 65 3.02 17.79 -9.06
C TYR A 65 2.82 18.23 -7.63
N GLY A 66 3.56 17.68 -6.68
CA GLY A 66 3.41 18.00 -5.26
C GLY A 66 2.28 17.26 -4.57
N LYS A 67 1.22 16.90 -5.29
CA LYS A 67 0.16 16.04 -4.79
C LYS A 67 -0.27 15.11 -5.93
N VAL A 68 -0.95 14.03 -5.58
CA VAL A 68 -1.29 12.98 -6.52
C VAL A 68 -2.79 12.89 -6.68
N SER A 69 -3.27 12.97 -7.91
CA SER A 69 -4.67 12.71 -8.24
C SER A 69 -4.77 11.37 -8.96
N LEU A 70 -5.98 10.79 -8.92
CA LEU A 70 -6.23 9.54 -9.63
C LEU A 70 -5.95 9.70 -11.12
N ARG A 71 -6.36 10.82 -11.69
CA ARG A 71 -6.17 11.08 -13.12
C ARG A 71 -4.68 11.07 -13.50
N GLU A 72 -3.87 11.76 -12.74
CA GLU A 72 -2.43 11.85 -13.02
C GLU A 72 -1.74 10.50 -12.84
N LEU A 73 -2.10 9.79 -11.78
CA LEU A 73 -1.53 8.47 -11.52
C LEU A 73 -1.93 7.48 -12.61
N GLU A 74 -3.20 7.51 -13.03
CA GLU A 74 -3.67 6.64 -14.08
C GLU A 74 -2.98 6.95 -15.41
N GLU A 75 -2.85 8.22 -15.76
CA GLU A 75 -2.17 8.62 -16.99
C GLU A 75 -0.74 8.07 -17.00
N LEU A 76 -0.05 8.16 -15.88
CA LEU A 76 1.33 7.71 -15.80
C LEU A 76 1.43 6.18 -15.88
N CYS A 77 0.53 5.47 -15.22
CA CYS A 77 0.58 4.01 -15.13
C CYS A 77 -0.07 3.29 -16.32
N THR A 78 -0.66 4.02 -17.26
CA THR A 78 -1.25 3.40 -18.45
C THR A 78 -0.46 3.71 -19.72
N ARG A 79 0.71 4.29 -19.59
CA ARG A 79 1.57 4.60 -20.75
C ARG A 79 2.39 3.36 -21.10
N GLU A 80 2.14 2.82 -22.29
CA GLU A 80 2.85 1.62 -22.74
C GLU A 80 4.30 1.89 -23.09
N ASP A 81 4.67 3.17 -23.31
CA ASP A 81 6.05 3.56 -23.58
C ASP A 81 6.89 3.62 -22.30
N MET A 82 6.30 3.37 -21.13
CA MET A 82 7.01 3.35 -19.86
C MET A 82 6.74 2.03 -19.14
N PRO A 83 7.39 0.95 -19.58
CA PRO A 83 7.09 -0.38 -19.03
C PRO A 83 7.35 -0.51 -17.53
N GLU A 84 8.24 0.31 -16.99
CA GLU A 84 8.53 0.29 -15.54
C GLU A 84 7.36 0.83 -14.71
N LEU A 85 6.39 1.49 -15.33
CA LEU A 85 5.21 2.05 -14.67
C LEU A 85 3.91 1.45 -15.19
N TYR A 86 3.96 0.74 -16.32
CA TYR A 86 2.74 0.29 -16.99
C TYR A 86 2.02 -0.80 -16.20
N VAL A 87 0.75 -0.55 -15.90
CA VAL A 87 -0.13 -1.48 -15.20
C VAL A 87 -1.41 -1.64 -16.01
N PRO A 88 -1.61 -2.79 -16.66
CA PRO A 88 -2.89 -3.03 -17.36
C PRO A 88 -4.02 -3.08 -16.34
N LYS A 89 -5.21 -2.64 -16.74
CA LYS A 89 -6.38 -2.57 -15.86
C LYS A 89 -6.03 -1.81 -14.59
N PHE A 90 -5.44 -0.65 -14.74
CA PHE A 90 -4.90 0.12 -13.64
C PHE A 90 -5.93 0.30 -12.50
N ARG A 91 -7.16 0.70 -12.83
CA ARG A 91 -8.16 1.00 -11.80
C ARG A 91 -8.50 -0.21 -10.95
N ASN A 92 -8.57 -1.39 -11.57
CA ASN A 92 -8.86 -2.62 -10.83
C ASN A 92 -7.70 -2.95 -9.88
N ASN A 93 -6.49 -2.83 -10.36
CA ASN A 93 -5.31 -3.10 -9.52
C ASN A 93 -5.13 -2.06 -8.43
N PHE A 94 -5.35 -0.80 -8.75
CA PHE A 94 -5.23 0.27 -7.75
C PHE A 94 -6.28 0.11 -6.65
N ALA A 95 -7.50 -0.30 -7.01
CA ALA A 95 -8.55 -0.53 -6.01
C ALA A 95 -8.14 -1.57 -4.97
N GLN A 96 -7.33 -2.55 -5.37
CA GLN A 96 -6.83 -3.56 -4.45
C GLN A 96 -5.84 -3.01 -3.43
N MET A 97 -5.34 -1.81 -3.66
CA MET A 97 -4.38 -1.15 -2.75
C MET A 97 -5.04 -0.06 -1.92
N LYS A 98 -6.37 0.05 -1.96
CA LYS A 98 -7.13 1.02 -1.17
C LYS A 98 -7.96 0.36 -0.07
N ILE A 99 -7.97 -0.95 0.00
CA ILE A 99 -8.79 -1.70 0.94
C ILE A 99 -7.92 -2.67 1.71
N ASP A 100 -8.00 -2.62 3.03
CA ASP A 100 -7.28 -3.56 3.89
C ASP A 100 -8.19 -4.75 4.14
N GLY A 101 -7.99 -5.81 3.37
CA GLY A 101 -8.83 -7.00 3.44
C GLY A 101 -8.09 -8.24 3.04
N ALA A 102 -8.65 -9.39 3.40
CA ALA A 102 -8.00 -10.68 3.17
C ALA A 102 -7.79 -10.98 1.69
N LYS A 103 -8.67 -10.45 0.83
CA LYS A 103 -8.63 -10.74 -0.60
C LYS A 103 -8.06 -9.61 -1.42
N THR A 104 -7.59 -8.55 -0.78
CA THR A 104 -6.97 -7.44 -1.49
C THR A 104 -5.45 -7.57 -1.45
N TYR A 105 -4.76 -6.73 -2.22
CA TYR A 105 -3.29 -6.68 -2.18
C TYR A 105 -2.79 -6.17 -0.84
N GLY A 106 -3.55 -5.27 -0.22
CA GLY A 106 -3.19 -4.59 1.01
C GLY A 106 -3.33 -3.09 0.82
N LYS A 107 -3.87 -2.42 1.84
CA LYS A 107 -4.13 -0.99 1.75
C LYS A 107 -2.84 -0.19 1.91
N VAL A 108 -2.54 0.61 0.92
CA VAL A 108 -1.39 1.53 0.91
C VAL A 108 -1.88 2.97 0.79
N PHE A 109 -2.98 3.18 0.09
CA PHE A 109 -3.44 4.52 -0.28
C PHE A 109 -4.82 4.83 0.26
N VAL A 110 -5.05 6.12 0.47
CA VAL A 110 -6.37 6.68 0.75
C VAL A 110 -6.68 7.67 -0.38
N ASP A 111 -7.87 7.54 -0.94
CA ASP A 111 -8.32 8.41 -2.03
C ASP A 111 -9.57 9.13 -1.54
N ASP A 112 -9.49 10.45 -1.34
CA ASP A 112 -10.62 11.25 -0.85
C ASP A 112 -11.43 11.90 -1.98
N GLY A 113 -11.16 11.51 -3.22
CA GLY A 113 -11.84 12.06 -4.40
C GLY A 113 -11.09 13.22 -5.04
N ASN A 114 -10.23 13.88 -4.31
CA ASN A 114 -9.40 14.98 -4.80
C ASN A 114 -7.93 14.60 -4.85
N GLU A 115 -7.50 13.88 -3.85
CA GLU A 115 -6.09 13.57 -3.68
C GLU A 115 -5.91 12.15 -3.19
N ILE A 116 -4.86 11.49 -3.69
CA ILE A 116 -4.43 10.19 -3.21
C ILE A 116 -3.28 10.43 -2.24
N LYS A 117 -3.41 9.84 -1.05
CA LYS A 117 -2.38 9.96 -0.01
C LYS A 117 -1.95 8.58 0.43
N ILE A 118 -0.75 8.51 0.99
CA ILE A 118 -0.30 7.28 1.64
C ILE A 118 -1.11 7.09 2.92
N TRP A 119 -1.63 5.89 3.11
CA TRP A 119 -2.36 5.56 4.32
C TRP A 119 -1.40 5.66 5.51
N SER A 120 -1.78 6.45 6.51
CA SER A 120 -0.90 6.76 7.64
C SER A 120 -0.40 5.52 8.38
N GLU A 121 -1.18 4.45 8.37
CA GLU A 121 -0.86 3.24 9.11
C GLU A 121 0.34 2.48 8.53
N ILE A 122 0.65 2.69 7.25
CA ILE A 122 1.76 2.00 6.60
C ILE A 122 2.85 2.97 6.14
N GLU A 123 2.68 4.24 6.44
CA GLU A 123 3.60 5.25 5.91
C GLU A 123 5.04 5.02 6.35
N ALA A 124 5.25 4.65 7.61
CA ALA A 124 6.60 4.46 8.13
C ALA A 124 7.38 3.41 7.35
N ILE A 125 6.75 2.25 7.11
CA ILE A 125 7.44 1.20 6.39
C ILE A 125 7.60 1.54 4.91
N LEU A 126 6.61 2.21 4.33
CA LEU A 126 6.72 2.61 2.93
C LEU A 126 7.88 3.57 2.73
N MET A 127 8.03 4.54 3.62
CA MET A 127 9.12 5.50 3.52
C MET A 127 10.49 4.85 3.74
N GLU A 128 10.55 3.80 4.53
CA GLU A 128 11.78 3.06 4.72
C GLU A 128 12.25 2.40 3.42
N TYR A 129 11.32 1.94 2.59
CA TYR A 129 11.64 1.28 1.32
C TYR A 129 11.48 2.19 0.11
N LYS A 130 11.27 3.49 0.33
CA LYS A 130 10.98 4.43 -0.75
C LYS A 130 12.02 4.38 -1.88
N SER A 131 13.30 4.32 -1.53
CA SER A 131 14.34 4.31 -2.55
C SER A 131 14.25 3.08 -3.47
N ASP A 132 13.81 1.96 -2.93
CA ASP A 132 13.67 0.74 -3.73
C ASP A 132 12.58 0.89 -4.80
N PHE A 133 11.54 1.68 -4.51
CA PHE A 133 10.47 1.92 -5.47
C PHE A 133 10.84 3.01 -6.48
N CYS A 134 11.64 3.97 -6.08
CA CYS A 134 11.93 5.15 -6.91
C CYS A 134 13.10 4.98 -7.87
N GLU A 135 13.88 3.93 -7.70
CA GLU A 135 15.06 3.70 -8.57
C GLU A 135 14.78 2.84 -9.75
#